data_d1a72198e12084e02bb1f82011dcb4a6
#
_entry.id   d1a72198e12084e02bb1f82011dcb4a6
#
_cell.length_a   1.000
_cell.length_b   1.000
_cell.length_c   1.000
_cell.angle_alpha   90.00
_cell.angle_beta   90.00
_cell.angle_gamma   90.00
#
_symmetry.space_group_name_H-M   'P 1'
#
loop_
_entity.id
_entity.type
_entity.pdbx_description
1 polymer ?
#
loop_
_entity_poly.entity_id
_entity_poly.type
_entity_poly.pdbx_seq_one_letter_code
_entity_poly.pdbx_strand_id
1 'polypeptide(L)'
;MRVVRSFGFVDLCGFTHFTAIEGDDPATRVLAEFRRTVRDVASGRGVRVAKWLGDGAMIVGVQAGPLVVAMLEIEAIAEDARSLLPIRAGLATGPVILFEGDDYIGTPVNLAARLCDVAGPRQVLAASGLCDYCPPWVMARDRYEMAIPGFVDPVELVRLSARPPGDHPVTDPVCGLILDAAFAVAGAGADGAPAWFCSPSCASTWSERTRPVVATPDR
;
A
#
# COMPACT_ATOMS: atom_id res chain seq x y z
N MET A 1 -22.59 12.71 0.64
CA MET A 1 -21.91 12.97 1.93
C MET A 1 -20.44 13.21 1.66
N ARG A 2 -19.80 14.22 2.30
CA ARG A 2 -18.34 14.43 2.18
C ARG A 2 -17.62 13.64 3.26
N VAL A 3 -16.58 12.93 2.86
CA VAL A 3 -15.71 12.13 3.76
C VAL A 3 -14.26 12.32 3.36
N VAL A 4 -13.34 12.19 4.31
CA VAL A 4 -11.90 12.14 4.00
C VAL A 4 -11.53 10.69 3.75
N ARG A 5 -10.83 10.42 2.64
CA ARG A 5 -10.35 9.09 2.25
C ARG A 5 -8.96 9.22 1.63
N SER A 6 -8.23 8.13 1.69
CA SER A 6 -6.94 7.98 1.03
C SER A 6 -7.09 7.02 -0.14
N PHE A 7 -6.50 7.38 -1.26
CA PHE A 7 -6.57 6.64 -2.53
C PHE A 7 -5.18 6.24 -2.97
N GLY A 8 -5.06 4.99 -3.39
CA GLY A 8 -3.89 4.45 -4.05
C GLY A 8 -4.30 3.83 -5.38
N PHE A 9 -3.61 4.20 -6.44
CA PHE A 9 -3.65 3.49 -7.71
C PHE A 9 -2.35 2.73 -7.86
N VAL A 10 -2.43 1.48 -8.28
CA VAL A 10 -1.30 0.60 -8.53
C VAL A 10 -1.49 -0.07 -9.88
N ASP A 11 -0.42 -0.21 -10.65
CA ASP A 11 -0.46 -0.65 -12.04
C ASP A 11 0.79 -1.45 -12.40
N LEU A 12 0.64 -2.48 -13.28
CA LEU A 12 1.75 -3.27 -13.78
C LEU A 12 2.48 -2.54 -14.92
N CYS A 13 3.77 -2.32 -14.78
CA CYS A 13 4.55 -1.65 -15.81
C CYS A 13 4.80 -2.59 -17.00
N GLY A 14 4.40 -2.13 -18.21
CA GLY A 14 4.68 -2.85 -19.45
C GLY A 14 3.80 -4.06 -19.71
N PHE A 15 2.65 -4.21 -19.02
CA PHE A 15 1.76 -5.37 -19.17
C PHE A 15 1.27 -5.57 -20.60
N THR A 16 0.87 -4.49 -21.30
CA THR A 16 0.48 -4.57 -22.73
C THR A 16 1.60 -5.11 -23.61
N HIS A 17 2.83 -4.65 -23.38
CA HIS A 17 4.00 -5.13 -24.12
C HIS A 17 4.30 -6.60 -23.81
N PHE A 18 4.24 -6.98 -22.54
CA PHE A 18 4.40 -8.36 -22.09
C PHE A 18 3.37 -9.28 -22.76
N THR A 19 2.09 -8.88 -22.76
CA THR A 19 1.02 -9.65 -23.42
C THR A 19 1.28 -9.82 -24.92
N ALA A 20 1.77 -8.77 -25.59
CA ALA A 20 2.06 -8.84 -27.02
C ALA A 20 3.22 -9.80 -27.38
N ILE A 21 4.18 -9.99 -26.47
CA ILE A 21 5.36 -10.87 -26.69
C ILE A 21 5.10 -12.29 -26.20
N GLU A 22 4.60 -12.43 -24.98
CA GLU A 22 4.49 -13.71 -24.30
C GLU A 22 3.13 -14.40 -24.54
N GLY A 23 2.14 -13.62 -25.01
CA GLY A 23 0.78 -14.10 -25.28
C GLY A 23 -0.14 -14.07 -24.05
N ASP A 24 -1.41 -14.42 -24.30
CA ASP A 24 -2.50 -14.25 -23.32
C ASP A 24 -2.39 -15.17 -22.09
N ASP A 25 -1.91 -16.40 -22.28
CA ASP A 25 -1.81 -17.36 -21.17
C ASP A 25 -0.78 -16.95 -20.09
N PRO A 26 0.47 -16.55 -20.43
CA PRO A 26 1.39 -15.97 -19.47
C PRO A 26 0.86 -14.66 -18.86
N ALA A 27 0.27 -13.79 -19.66
CA ALA A 27 -0.30 -12.53 -19.18
C ALA A 27 -1.42 -12.76 -18.15
N THR A 28 -2.29 -13.74 -18.40
CA THR A 28 -3.35 -14.12 -17.45
C THR A 28 -2.76 -14.62 -16.12
N ARG A 29 -1.68 -15.38 -16.13
CA ARG A 29 -1.01 -15.84 -14.89
C ARG A 29 -0.41 -14.70 -14.11
N VAL A 30 0.31 -13.79 -14.76
CA VAL A 30 0.88 -12.59 -14.12
C VAL A 30 -0.23 -11.73 -13.51
N LEU A 31 -1.30 -11.49 -14.25
CA LEU A 31 -2.44 -10.70 -13.77
C LEU A 31 -3.14 -11.37 -12.57
N ALA A 32 -3.31 -12.70 -12.61
CA ALA A 32 -3.93 -13.44 -11.52
C ALA A 32 -3.08 -13.37 -10.24
N GLU A 33 -1.76 -13.50 -10.36
CA GLU A 33 -0.83 -13.37 -9.25
C GLU A 33 -0.82 -11.95 -8.67
N PHE A 34 -0.74 -10.93 -9.52
CA PHE A 34 -0.84 -9.53 -9.11
C PHE A 34 -2.14 -9.27 -8.33
N ARG A 35 -3.29 -9.70 -8.88
CA ARG A 35 -4.59 -9.51 -8.21
C ARG A 35 -4.69 -10.25 -6.89
N ARG A 36 -4.06 -11.43 -6.76
CA ARG A 36 -3.97 -12.17 -5.49
C ARG A 36 -3.16 -11.35 -4.48
N THR A 37 -1.94 -10.95 -4.84
CA THR A 37 -1.07 -10.12 -3.99
C THR A 37 -1.77 -8.86 -3.50
N VAL A 38 -2.41 -8.11 -4.40
CA VAL A 38 -3.15 -6.89 -4.04
C VAL A 38 -4.29 -7.18 -3.06
N ARG A 39 -5.06 -8.28 -3.26
CA ARG A 39 -6.15 -8.63 -2.33
C ARG A 39 -5.64 -9.02 -0.95
N ASP A 40 -4.59 -9.86 -0.91
CA ASP A 40 -4.02 -10.38 0.33
C ASP A 40 -3.44 -9.23 1.17
N VAL A 41 -2.66 -8.34 0.55
CA VAL A 41 -2.11 -7.15 1.21
C VAL A 41 -3.22 -6.19 1.64
N ALA A 42 -4.18 -5.88 0.77
CA ALA A 42 -5.28 -4.97 1.09
C ALA A 42 -6.08 -5.48 2.30
N SER A 43 -6.42 -6.77 2.32
CA SER A 43 -7.10 -7.41 3.45
C SER A 43 -6.29 -7.36 4.73
N GLY A 44 -4.98 -7.68 4.66
CA GLY A 44 -4.08 -7.67 5.81
C GLY A 44 -3.84 -6.28 6.39
N ARG A 45 -3.98 -5.22 5.58
CA ARG A 45 -3.78 -3.83 6.00
C ARG A 45 -5.06 -3.07 6.30
N GLY A 46 -6.24 -3.70 6.20
CA GLY A 46 -7.52 -3.05 6.45
C GLY A 46 -7.86 -1.95 5.44
N VAL A 47 -7.34 -2.06 4.23
CA VAL A 47 -7.71 -1.22 3.09
C VAL A 47 -8.54 -2.02 2.09
N ARG A 48 -9.30 -1.36 1.23
CA ARG A 48 -10.24 -2.01 0.32
C ARG A 48 -9.83 -1.82 -1.14
N VAL A 49 -9.78 -2.90 -1.89
CA VAL A 49 -9.77 -2.81 -3.36
C VAL A 49 -11.14 -2.31 -3.80
N ALA A 50 -11.19 -1.07 -4.27
CA ALA A 50 -12.44 -0.44 -4.71
C ALA A 50 -12.80 -0.83 -6.14
N LYS A 51 -11.82 -0.82 -7.06
CA LYS A 51 -12.03 -1.15 -8.47
C LYS A 51 -10.80 -1.85 -9.05
N TRP A 52 -11.03 -2.77 -9.97
CA TRP A 52 -10.01 -3.30 -10.88
C TRP A 52 -10.05 -2.51 -12.19
N LEU A 53 -8.90 -2.11 -12.69
CA LEU A 53 -8.74 -1.23 -13.84
C LEU A 53 -7.78 -1.89 -14.86
N GLY A 54 -8.26 -2.96 -15.50
CA GLY A 54 -7.40 -3.76 -16.39
C GLY A 54 -6.30 -4.47 -15.60
N ASP A 55 -5.06 -4.07 -15.82
CA ASP A 55 -3.83 -4.50 -15.16
C ASP A 55 -3.47 -3.66 -13.91
N GLY A 56 -4.36 -2.75 -13.53
CA GLY A 56 -4.22 -1.95 -12.31
C GLY A 56 -5.38 -2.12 -11.33
N ALA A 57 -5.25 -1.44 -10.19
CA ALA A 57 -6.27 -1.41 -9.14
C ALA A 57 -6.35 -0.05 -8.45
N MET A 58 -7.56 0.33 -8.07
CA MET A 58 -7.83 1.43 -7.15
C MET A 58 -8.07 0.87 -5.74
N ILE A 59 -7.27 1.30 -4.78
CA ILE A 59 -7.35 0.89 -3.38
C ILE A 59 -7.72 2.11 -2.54
N VAL A 60 -8.61 1.90 -1.57
CA VAL A 60 -9.13 2.97 -0.71
C VAL A 60 -8.90 2.62 0.76
N GLY A 61 -8.34 3.57 1.49
CA GLY A 61 -8.17 3.54 2.93
C GLY A 61 -8.99 4.61 3.64
N VAL A 62 -9.46 4.31 4.84
CA VAL A 62 -10.03 5.32 5.75
C VAL A 62 -8.92 6.21 6.30
N GLN A 63 -7.76 5.64 6.54
CA GLN A 63 -6.55 6.30 7.01
C GLN A 63 -5.43 6.16 5.97
N ALA A 64 -4.55 7.17 5.90
CA ALA A 64 -3.46 7.18 4.92
C ALA A 64 -2.33 6.20 5.28
N GLY A 65 -1.97 6.07 6.56
CA GLY A 65 -0.88 5.20 7.00
C GLY A 65 -1.02 3.74 6.54
N PRO A 66 -2.11 3.03 6.82
CA PRO A 66 -2.35 1.67 6.32
C PRO A 66 -2.27 1.55 4.80
N LEU A 67 -2.74 2.57 4.06
CA LEU A 67 -2.66 2.58 2.60
C LEU A 67 -1.22 2.72 2.10
N VAL A 68 -0.43 3.60 2.71
CA VAL A 68 1.01 3.73 2.39
C VAL A 68 1.73 2.40 2.60
N VAL A 69 1.50 1.77 3.75
CA VAL A 69 2.09 0.47 4.08
C VAL A 69 1.70 -0.58 3.03
N ALA A 70 0.42 -0.64 2.66
CA ALA A 70 -0.07 -1.58 1.65
C ALA A 70 0.63 -1.37 0.29
N MET A 71 0.79 -0.13 -0.16
CA MET A 71 1.45 0.16 -1.45
C MET A 71 2.92 -0.22 -1.46
N LEU A 72 3.64 0.07 -0.38
CA LEU A 72 5.06 -0.30 -0.26
C LEU A 72 5.25 -1.82 -0.11
N GLU A 73 4.32 -2.51 0.53
CA GLU A 73 4.34 -3.97 0.62
C GLU A 73 4.05 -4.64 -0.72
N ILE A 74 3.07 -4.14 -1.49
CA ILE A 74 2.81 -4.62 -2.86
C ILE A 74 4.04 -4.42 -3.74
N GLU A 75 4.69 -3.26 -3.63
CA GLU A 75 5.91 -2.95 -4.38
C GLU A 75 7.06 -3.91 -4.01
N ALA A 76 7.31 -4.13 -2.72
CA ALA A 76 8.36 -5.03 -2.24
C ALA A 76 8.12 -6.48 -2.69
N ILE A 77 6.87 -6.97 -2.62
CA ILE A 77 6.52 -8.32 -3.12
C ILE A 77 6.74 -8.41 -4.62
N ALA A 78 6.37 -7.38 -5.39
CA ALA A 78 6.58 -7.35 -6.83
C ALA A 78 8.08 -7.29 -7.21
N GLU A 79 8.91 -6.66 -6.37
CA GLU A 79 10.36 -6.62 -6.56
C GLU A 79 11.00 -7.99 -6.32
N ASP A 80 10.57 -8.71 -5.27
CA ASP A 80 11.09 -10.03 -4.92
C ASP A 80 10.57 -11.15 -5.83
N ALA A 81 9.35 -11.00 -6.35
CA ALA A 81 8.71 -12.00 -7.19
C ALA A 81 9.21 -11.93 -8.63
N ARG A 82 9.95 -12.94 -9.05
CA ARG A 82 10.43 -13.07 -10.45
C ARG A 82 9.31 -13.25 -11.48
N SER A 83 8.11 -13.62 -11.03
CA SER A 83 6.92 -13.86 -11.85
C SER A 83 6.11 -12.59 -12.11
N LEU A 84 6.32 -11.53 -11.34
CA LEU A 84 5.60 -10.27 -11.49
C LEU A 84 6.40 -9.25 -12.30
N LEU A 85 5.65 -8.45 -13.07
CA LEU A 85 6.18 -7.24 -13.67
C LEU A 85 6.39 -6.16 -12.59
N PRO A 86 7.34 -5.22 -12.78
CA PRO A 86 7.45 -4.08 -11.89
C PRO A 86 6.12 -3.34 -11.78
N ILE A 87 5.81 -2.85 -10.59
CA ILE A 87 4.64 -2.00 -10.39
C ILE A 87 5.02 -0.53 -10.32
N ARG A 88 4.03 0.32 -10.50
CA ARG A 88 4.05 1.74 -10.19
C ARG A 88 2.82 2.10 -9.38
N ALA A 89 2.91 3.11 -8.52
CA ALA A 89 1.77 3.52 -7.71
C ALA A 89 1.72 5.03 -7.51
N GLY A 90 0.49 5.55 -7.32
CA GLY A 90 0.23 6.94 -6.99
C GLY A 90 -0.74 7.05 -5.81
N LEU A 91 -0.42 7.90 -4.83
CA LEU A 91 -1.21 8.05 -3.61
C LEU A 91 -1.59 9.52 -3.35
N ALA A 92 -2.83 9.71 -2.91
CA ALA A 92 -3.30 11.00 -2.41
C ALA A 92 -4.38 10.81 -1.34
N THR A 93 -4.53 11.81 -0.47
CA THR A 93 -5.56 11.83 0.58
C THR A 93 -6.30 13.16 0.57
N GLY A 94 -7.57 13.14 0.96
CA GLY A 94 -8.35 14.36 1.09
C GLY A 94 -9.85 14.15 1.05
N PRO A 95 -10.63 15.26 1.05
CA PRO A 95 -12.08 15.23 1.04
C PRO A 95 -12.62 14.81 -0.33
N VAL A 96 -13.57 13.87 -0.31
CA VAL A 96 -14.31 13.38 -1.48
C VAL A 96 -15.80 13.31 -1.19
N ILE A 97 -16.60 13.23 -2.24
CA ILE A 97 -18.02 12.92 -2.18
C ILE A 97 -18.17 11.41 -2.40
N LEU A 98 -18.83 10.74 -1.45
CA LEU A 98 -19.30 9.37 -1.65
C LEU A 98 -20.55 9.42 -2.54
N PHE A 99 -20.47 8.73 -3.69
CA PHE A 99 -21.48 8.72 -4.73
C PHE A 99 -21.93 7.28 -5.00
N GLU A 100 -23.24 7.07 -5.15
CA GLU A 100 -23.86 5.78 -5.47
C GLU A 100 -23.32 4.58 -4.66
N GLY A 101 -23.14 4.79 -3.36
CA GLY A 101 -22.78 3.73 -2.40
C GLY A 101 -21.29 3.48 -2.25
N ASP A 102 -20.54 3.29 -3.32
CA ASP A 102 -19.13 2.89 -3.24
C ASP A 102 -18.19 3.60 -4.23
N ASP A 103 -18.70 4.55 -5.00
CA ASP A 103 -17.87 5.42 -5.85
C ASP A 103 -17.46 6.70 -5.14
N TYR A 104 -16.37 7.31 -5.60
CA TYR A 104 -15.76 8.48 -4.99
C TYR A 104 -15.49 9.55 -6.05
N ILE A 105 -15.97 10.77 -5.77
CA ILE A 105 -15.75 11.93 -6.64
C ILE A 105 -14.96 12.98 -5.87
N GLY A 106 -13.79 13.36 -6.38
CA GLY A 106 -12.97 14.41 -5.77
C GLY A 106 -11.54 14.44 -6.28
N THR A 107 -10.89 15.57 -6.02
CA THR A 107 -9.49 15.82 -6.41
C THR A 107 -8.52 14.72 -5.97
N PRO A 108 -8.61 14.15 -4.74
CA PRO A 108 -7.68 13.11 -4.31
C PRO A 108 -7.72 11.84 -5.17
N VAL A 109 -8.90 11.44 -5.66
CA VAL A 109 -9.03 10.27 -6.55
C VAL A 109 -8.27 10.52 -7.85
N ASN A 110 -8.55 11.65 -8.49
CA ASN A 110 -7.93 12.02 -9.76
C ASN A 110 -6.41 12.22 -9.60
N LEU A 111 -5.98 12.84 -8.49
CA LEU A 111 -4.58 13.05 -8.20
C LEU A 111 -3.83 11.71 -8.05
N ALA A 112 -4.35 10.79 -7.24
CA ALA A 112 -3.72 9.48 -7.06
C ALA A 112 -3.60 8.72 -8.40
N ALA A 113 -4.63 8.76 -9.25
CA ALA A 113 -4.57 8.16 -10.58
C ALA A 113 -3.48 8.80 -11.45
N ARG A 114 -3.42 10.14 -11.51
CA ARG A 114 -2.39 10.85 -12.29
C ARG A 114 -0.98 10.62 -11.77
N LEU A 115 -0.81 10.51 -10.45
CA LEU A 115 0.49 10.17 -9.88
C LEU A 115 0.93 8.76 -10.29
N CYS A 116 0.02 7.81 -10.35
CA CYS A 116 0.30 6.47 -10.89
C CYS A 116 0.71 6.52 -12.36
N ASP A 117 0.02 7.34 -13.19
CA ASP A 117 0.34 7.50 -14.61
C ASP A 117 1.77 8.03 -14.84
N VAL A 118 2.23 8.99 -14.01
CA VAL A 118 3.55 9.61 -14.15
C VAL A 118 4.65 8.90 -13.38
N ALA A 119 4.32 7.96 -12.52
CA ALA A 119 5.27 7.14 -11.80
C ALA A 119 6.01 6.20 -12.76
N GLY A 120 7.32 6.11 -12.61
CA GLY A 120 8.15 5.10 -13.29
C GLY A 120 8.03 3.71 -12.62
N PRO A 121 8.61 2.68 -13.25
CA PRO A 121 8.69 1.35 -12.66
C PRO A 121 9.33 1.40 -11.26
N ARG A 122 8.76 0.65 -10.32
CA ARG A 122 9.20 0.58 -8.92
C ARG A 122 9.14 1.94 -8.19
N GLN A 123 8.22 2.80 -8.59
CA GLN A 123 8.01 4.08 -7.93
C GLN A 123 6.63 4.11 -7.27
N VAL A 124 6.64 4.53 -6.02
CA VAL A 124 5.45 4.88 -5.25
C VAL A 124 5.49 6.39 -5.03
N LEU A 125 4.69 7.13 -5.81
CA LEU A 125 4.59 8.58 -5.72
C LEU A 125 3.41 8.97 -4.83
N ALA A 126 3.58 10.02 -4.04
CA ALA A 126 2.53 10.57 -3.20
C ALA A 126 2.49 12.09 -3.26
N ALA A 127 1.31 12.69 -3.09
CA ALA A 127 1.21 14.10 -2.75
C ALA A 127 1.88 14.34 -1.39
N SER A 128 2.67 15.41 -1.26
CA SER A 128 3.54 15.65 -0.10
C SER A 128 2.81 15.68 1.25
N GLY A 129 1.60 16.20 1.29
CA GLY A 129 0.77 16.23 2.51
C GLY A 129 0.40 14.84 3.06
N LEU A 130 0.65 13.76 2.30
CA LEU A 130 0.43 12.40 2.79
C LEU A 130 1.57 11.96 3.74
N CYS A 131 2.74 12.60 3.68
CA CYS A 131 3.90 12.26 4.52
C CYS A 131 3.62 12.35 6.01
N ASP A 132 2.73 13.27 6.45
CA ASP A 132 2.36 13.45 7.85
C ASP A 132 1.72 12.20 8.48
N TYR A 133 1.26 11.30 7.64
CA TYR A 133 0.60 10.05 8.04
C TYR A 133 1.48 8.80 7.84
N CYS A 134 2.71 8.99 7.36
CA CYS A 134 3.62 7.87 7.10
C CYS A 134 4.19 7.28 8.41
N PRO A 135 4.29 5.95 8.50
CA PRO A 135 5.05 5.33 9.59
C PRO A 135 6.52 5.79 9.61
N PRO A 136 7.21 5.76 10.77
CA PRO A 136 8.58 6.25 10.90
C PRO A 136 9.62 5.56 10.00
N TRP A 137 9.35 4.31 9.59
CA TRP A 137 10.20 3.54 8.70
C TRP A 137 9.99 3.86 7.20
N VAL A 138 8.99 4.68 6.87
CA VAL A 138 8.79 5.16 5.50
C VAL A 138 9.64 6.40 5.26
N MET A 139 10.37 6.41 4.17
CA MET A 139 11.15 7.56 3.71
C MET A 139 10.40 8.27 2.59
N ALA A 140 10.24 9.58 2.74
CA ALA A 140 9.84 10.49 1.68
C ALA A 140 11.11 11.12 1.07
N ARG A 141 11.38 10.82 -0.18
CA ARG A 141 12.54 11.30 -0.93
C ARG A 141 12.10 12.10 -2.14
N ASP A 142 13.07 12.78 -2.74
CA ASP A 142 12.89 13.44 -4.04
C ASP A 142 11.65 14.37 -4.05
N ARG A 143 11.55 15.27 -3.03
CA ARG A 143 10.46 16.26 -2.97
C ARG A 143 10.63 17.27 -4.10
N TYR A 144 9.63 17.40 -4.95
CA TYR A 144 9.62 18.31 -6.09
C TYR A 144 8.20 18.70 -6.50
N GLU A 145 8.07 19.80 -7.23
CA GLU A 145 6.82 20.22 -7.84
C GLU A 145 6.71 19.68 -9.27
N MET A 146 5.53 19.19 -9.63
CA MET A 146 5.22 18.74 -10.98
C MET A 146 3.89 19.29 -11.46
N ALA A 147 3.86 19.74 -12.70
CA ALA A 147 2.61 20.05 -13.39
C ALA A 147 1.90 18.73 -13.74
N ILE A 148 0.75 18.50 -13.12
CA ILE A 148 -0.06 17.29 -13.32
C ILE A 148 -1.20 17.61 -14.30
N PRO A 149 -1.38 16.84 -15.38
CA PRO A 149 -2.47 17.07 -16.31
C PRO A 149 -3.84 17.10 -15.64
N GLY A 150 -4.59 18.20 -15.87
CA GLY A 150 -5.90 18.40 -15.26
C GLY A 150 -5.88 19.14 -13.91
N PHE A 151 -4.72 19.54 -13.40
CA PHE A 151 -4.56 20.40 -12.23
C PHE A 151 -4.07 21.78 -12.65
N VAL A 152 -4.61 22.82 -12.01
CA VAL A 152 -4.29 24.21 -12.34
C VAL A 152 -2.89 24.58 -11.85
N ASP A 153 -2.59 24.22 -10.60
CA ASP A 153 -1.31 24.50 -9.96
C ASP A 153 -0.41 23.26 -9.95
N PRO A 154 0.92 23.43 -9.98
CA PRO A 154 1.85 22.33 -9.76
C PRO A 154 1.59 21.67 -8.41
N VAL A 155 1.74 20.35 -8.36
CA VAL A 155 1.54 19.57 -7.15
C VAL A 155 2.89 19.19 -6.58
N GLU A 156 3.09 19.43 -5.29
CA GLU A 156 4.28 18.98 -4.58
C GLU A 156 4.19 17.47 -4.31
N LEU A 157 5.17 16.73 -4.81
CA LEU A 157 5.23 15.30 -4.80
C LEU A 157 6.43 14.80 -4.02
N VAL A 158 6.32 13.57 -3.54
CA VAL A 158 7.42 12.82 -2.93
C VAL A 158 7.41 11.40 -3.46
N ARG A 159 8.58 10.80 -3.53
CA ARG A 159 8.75 9.37 -3.72
C ARG A 159 8.82 8.70 -2.35
N LEU A 160 7.92 7.73 -2.13
CA LEU A 160 7.92 6.92 -0.92
C LEU A 160 8.72 5.63 -1.13
N SER A 161 9.46 5.23 -0.12
CA SER A 161 10.17 3.94 -0.07
C SER A 161 10.25 3.45 1.37
N ALA A 162 10.39 2.14 1.55
CA ALA A 162 10.77 1.59 2.84
C ALA A 162 12.21 2.02 3.19
N ARG A 163 12.47 2.31 4.47
CA ARG A 163 13.82 2.47 4.98
C ARG A 163 14.52 1.11 4.93
N PRO A 164 15.75 1.03 4.41
CA PRO A 164 16.52 -0.20 4.50
C PRO A 164 16.61 -0.67 5.95
N PRO A 165 16.58 -1.98 6.21
CA PRO A 165 16.89 -2.51 7.54
C PRO A 165 18.27 -2.01 7.96
N GLY A 166 18.36 -1.43 9.18
CA GLY A 166 19.64 -0.98 9.74
C GLY A 166 20.39 -2.15 10.39
N ASP A 167 21.20 -1.81 11.41
CA ASP A 167 22.04 -2.80 12.12
C ASP A 167 21.23 -3.80 12.97
N HIS A 168 19.95 -3.51 13.21
CA HIS A 168 19.04 -4.35 14.01
C HIS A 168 17.78 -4.72 13.24
N PRO A 169 17.91 -5.58 12.19
CA PRO A 169 16.76 -6.02 11.41
C PRO A 169 15.82 -6.88 12.25
N VAL A 170 14.53 -6.55 12.20
CA VAL A 170 13.45 -7.30 12.83
C VAL A 170 12.39 -7.62 11.79
N THR A 171 11.71 -8.75 11.96
CA THR A 171 10.64 -9.17 11.05
C THR A 171 9.30 -9.01 11.76
N ASP A 172 8.36 -8.33 11.14
CA ASP A 172 6.97 -8.26 11.61
C ASP A 172 6.33 -9.65 11.47
N PRO A 173 5.90 -10.28 12.59
CA PRO A 173 5.37 -11.65 12.56
C PRO A 173 3.98 -11.77 11.91
N VAL A 174 3.33 -10.65 11.60
CA VAL A 174 2.00 -10.63 10.95
C VAL A 174 2.13 -10.59 9.44
N CYS A 175 3.00 -9.75 8.92
CA CYS A 175 3.10 -9.48 7.47
C CYS A 175 4.46 -9.83 6.86
N GLY A 176 5.44 -10.21 7.68
CA GLY A 176 6.77 -10.58 7.20
C GLY A 176 7.67 -9.41 6.77
N LEU A 177 7.21 -8.16 6.91
CA LEU A 177 8.02 -7.00 6.54
C LEU A 177 9.27 -6.93 7.43
N ILE A 178 10.44 -6.78 6.80
CA ILE A 178 11.72 -6.58 7.48
C ILE A 178 11.96 -5.08 7.63
N LEU A 179 12.23 -4.64 8.85
CA LEU A 179 12.48 -3.22 9.17
C LEU A 179 13.53 -3.11 10.29
N ASP A 180 14.03 -1.91 10.51
CA ASP A 180 14.92 -1.65 11.65
C ASP A 180 14.09 -1.54 12.94
N ALA A 181 14.53 -2.22 14.02
CA ALA A 181 13.89 -2.18 15.33
C ALA A 181 13.68 -0.76 15.87
N ALA A 182 14.57 0.19 15.52
CA ALA A 182 14.48 1.59 15.92
C ALA A 182 13.20 2.30 15.39
N PHE A 183 12.61 1.79 14.32
CA PHE A 183 11.42 2.34 13.67
C PHE A 183 10.20 1.43 13.78
N ALA A 184 10.33 0.31 14.46
CA ALA A 184 9.26 -0.66 14.67
C ALA A 184 8.39 -0.31 15.88
N VAL A 185 7.15 -0.77 15.85
CA VAL A 185 6.23 -0.74 17.01
C VAL A 185 6.56 -1.94 17.89
N ALA A 186 6.99 -1.69 19.12
CA ALA A 186 7.26 -2.74 20.08
C ALA A 186 5.96 -3.34 20.66
N GLY A 187 5.94 -4.65 20.88
CA GLY A 187 4.86 -5.38 21.53
C GLY A 187 5.34 -6.68 22.14
N ALA A 188 4.40 -7.52 22.60
CA ALA A 188 4.69 -8.83 23.14
C ALA A 188 4.47 -9.94 22.12
N GLY A 189 5.42 -10.86 22.00
CA GLY A 189 5.29 -12.12 21.28
C GLY A 189 4.36 -13.12 21.96
N ALA A 190 4.12 -14.26 21.33
CA ALA A 190 3.21 -15.29 21.83
C ALA A 190 3.67 -15.91 23.17
N ASP A 191 4.97 -15.92 23.41
CA ASP A 191 5.64 -16.43 24.61
C ASP A 191 6.02 -15.34 25.64
N GLY A 192 5.55 -14.09 25.39
CA GLY A 192 5.91 -12.91 26.19
C GLY A 192 7.27 -12.30 25.83
N ALA A 193 7.99 -12.85 24.84
CA ALA A 193 9.21 -12.22 24.32
C ALA A 193 8.90 -10.92 23.57
N PRO A 194 9.86 -10.00 23.40
CA PRO A 194 9.66 -8.82 22.58
C PRO A 194 9.32 -9.20 21.12
N ALA A 195 8.30 -8.56 20.58
CA ALA A 195 7.93 -8.65 19.18
C ALA A 195 7.88 -7.24 18.56
N TRP A 196 8.14 -7.17 17.26
CA TRP A 196 8.28 -5.91 16.54
C TRP A 196 7.33 -5.90 15.35
N PHE A 197 6.61 -4.79 15.17
CA PHE A 197 5.57 -4.64 14.15
C PHE A 197 5.82 -3.42 13.30
N CYS A 198 5.47 -3.50 12.04
CA CYS A 198 5.59 -2.38 11.11
C CYS A 198 4.56 -1.27 11.38
N SER A 199 3.48 -1.59 12.10
CA SER A 199 2.38 -0.68 12.36
C SER A 199 1.58 -1.08 13.60
N PRO A 200 0.85 -0.14 14.24
CA PRO A 200 -0.09 -0.48 15.29
C PRO A 200 -1.17 -1.49 14.86
N SER A 201 -1.56 -1.49 13.60
CA SER A 201 -2.52 -2.44 13.04
C SER A 201 -1.99 -3.88 13.10
N CYS A 202 -0.73 -4.12 12.70
CA CYS A 202 -0.10 -5.43 12.84
C CYS A 202 0.01 -5.85 14.30
N ALA A 203 0.39 -4.94 15.19
CA ALA A 203 0.45 -5.23 16.64
C ALA A 203 -0.93 -5.64 17.21
N SER A 204 -2.01 -4.95 16.81
CA SER A 204 -3.38 -5.30 17.19
C SER A 204 -3.80 -6.66 16.64
N THR A 205 -3.55 -6.91 15.35
CA THR A 205 -3.84 -8.20 14.71
C THR A 205 -3.10 -9.36 15.39
N TRP A 206 -1.84 -9.16 15.76
CA TRP A 206 -1.07 -10.13 16.52
C TRP A 206 -1.67 -10.43 17.88
N SER A 207 -2.01 -9.38 18.63
CA SER A 207 -2.62 -9.50 19.96
C SER A 207 -3.95 -10.25 19.91
N GLU A 208 -4.75 -10.06 18.87
CA GLU A 208 -6.00 -10.80 18.66
C GLU A 208 -5.77 -12.28 18.35
N ARG A 209 -4.77 -12.61 17.51
CA ARG A 209 -4.41 -13.99 17.12
C ARG A 209 -3.80 -14.79 18.26
N THR A 210 -3.07 -14.13 19.17
CA THR A 210 -2.35 -14.79 20.28
C THR A 210 -3.11 -14.73 21.59
N ARG A 211 -4.31 -14.15 21.63
CA ARG A 211 -5.14 -14.09 22.82
C ARG A 211 -5.53 -15.50 23.25
N PRO A 212 -5.24 -15.89 24.52
CA PRO A 212 -5.65 -17.20 25.03
C PRO A 212 -7.18 -17.35 24.89
N VAL A 213 -7.63 -18.47 24.34
CA VAL A 213 -9.05 -18.84 24.37
C VAL A 213 -9.40 -19.11 25.84
N VAL A 214 -10.09 -18.19 26.47
CA VAL A 214 -10.63 -18.42 27.82
C VAL A 214 -11.74 -19.47 27.66
N ALA A 215 -11.43 -20.71 28.06
CA ALA A 215 -12.45 -21.76 28.15
C ALA A 215 -13.54 -21.27 29.08
N THR A 216 -14.75 -21.10 28.58
CA THR A 216 -15.95 -20.87 29.40
C THR A 216 -16.13 -22.12 30.26
N PRO A 217 -16.19 -22.01 31.61
CA PRO A 217 -16.51 -23.18 32.41
C PRO A 217 -17.93 -23.65 32.05
N ASP A 218 -18.06 -24.91 31.68
CA ASP A 218 -19.33 -25.58 31.52
C ASP A 218 -20.18 -25.40 32.75
N ARG A 219 -21.40 -24.90 32.56
CA ARG A 219 -22.44 -24.84 33.62
C ARG A 219 -23.18 -26.16 33.70
#